data_ac0680d244db099bcb613ea6629e25a3
#
_entry.id   ac0680d244db099bcb613ea6629e25a3
#
_cell.length_a   1.000
_cell.length_b   1.000
_cell.length_c   1.000
_cell.angle_alpha   90.00
_cell.angle_beta   90.00
_cell.angle_gamma   90.00
#
_symmetry.space_group_name_H-M   'P 1'
#
loop_
_entity.id
_entity.type
_entity.pdbx_description
1 polymer ?
#
loop_
_entity_poly.entity_id
_entity_poly.type
_entity_poly.pdbx_seq_one_letter_code
_entity_poly.pdbx_strand_id
1 'polypeptide(L)'
;MSALVDQLVAQVIGLEVGLLSCQARLAAVTDDEALHDLRTTVRRLRSLLRPLRGLPGVEQLELAASSVGQLTTPLRDREVLAAYLHQHGYHEAASRRLRLQPEAYRQVAQSPELAHLLLILDAFPRFIRASEHQKLLKGLRPRIQKRLAKQWQKLDEALKDPDHDRHRLRLLIKRVRYAAEAYPELDKLPANAMSRLKKAQGALGDWHDCWQWLAQAEHQADLQPCVAVWHRTMAKAEGQADRVLDRLSADCF
;
A
#
# COMPACT_ATOMS: atom_id res chain seq x y z
N MET A 1 29.12 -6.37 11.35
CA MET A 1 27.86 -5.86 10.75
C MET A 1 26.74 -6.11 11.74
N SER A 2 25.74 -5.23 11.85
CA SER A 2 24.64 -5.47 12.77
C SER A 2 23.59 -6.37 12.11
N ALA A 3 23.03 -7.32 12.88
CA ALA A 3 21.98 -8.23 12.40
C ALA A 3 20.79 -7.46 11.79
N LEU A 4 20.50 -6.26 12.28
CA LEU A 4 19.45 -5.40 11.71
C LEU A 4 19.75 -4.93 10.29
N VAL A 5 21.00 -4.56 10.00
CA VAL A 5 21.40 -4.13 8.64
C VAL A 5 21.38 -5.32 7.69
N ASP A 6 21.83 -6.49 8.12
CA ASP A 6 21.76 -7.71 7.29
C ASP A 6 20.30 -8.09 6.99
N GLN A 7 19.40 -7.96 7.97
CA GLN A 7 17.98 -8.19 7.78
C GLN A 7 17.36 -7.18 6.80
N LEU A 8 17.69 -5.89 6.90
CA LEU A 8 17.23 -4.86 5.98
C LEU A 8 17.71 -5.13 4.55
N VAL A 9 18.99 -5.49 4.39
CA VAL A 9 19.56 -5.85 3.09
C VAL A 9 18.85 -7.06 2.48
N ALA A 10 18.62 -8.12 3.28
CA ALA A 10 17.91 -9.30 2.80
C ALA A 10 16.46 -8.98 2.37
N GLN A 11 15.75 -8.14 3.14
CA GLN A 11 14.40 -7.70 2.77
C GLN A 11 14.40 -6.89 1.47
N VAL A 12 15.37 -5.99 1.28
CA VAL A 12 15.47 -5.17 0.05
C VAL A 12 15.73 -6.05 -1.16
N ILE A 13 16.67 -6.99 -1.07
CA ILE A 13 16.95 -7.94 -2.16
C ILE A 13 15.71 -8.79 -2.49
N GLY A 14 14.99 -9.27 -1.49
CA GLY A 14 13.75 -10.03 -1.70
C GLY A 14 12.67 -9.20 -2.39
N LEU A 15 12.55 -7.91 -2.06
CA LEU A 15 11.62 -6.99 -2.72
C LEU A 15 12.03 -6.69 -4.16
N GLU A 16 13.33 -6.56 -4.43
CA GLU A 16 13.87 -6.39 -5.78
C GLU A 16 13.55 -7.58 -6.68
N VAL A 17 13.82 -8.80 -6.21
CA VAL A 17 13.47 -10.04 -6.94
C VAL A 17 11.97 -10.08 -7.22
N GLY A 18 11.15 -9.70 -6.24
CA GLY A 18 9.69 -9.60 -6.43
C GLY A 18 9.29 -8.59 -7.51
N LEU A 19 9.93 -7.41 -7.56
CA LEU A 19 9.67 -6.39 -8.59
C LEU A 19 10.09 -6.85 -9.98
N LEU A 20 11.27 -7.49 -10.12
CA LEU A 20 11.74 -8.05 -11.39
C LEU A 20 10.80 -9.15 -11.91
N SER A 21 10.32 -10.03 -11.03
CA SER A 21 9.32 -11.03 -11.37
C SER A 21 8.02 -10.39 -11.85
N CYS A 22 7.52 -9.37 -11.16
CA CYS A 22 6.32 -8.64 -11.57
C CYS A 22 6.51 -7.94 -12.92
N GLN A 23 7.67 -7.31 -13.15
CA GLN A 23 8.02 -6.68 -14.42
C GLN A 23 7.97 -7.68 -15.59
N ALA A 24 8.57 -8.85 -15.43
CA ALA A 24 8.57 -9.90 -16.44
C ALA A 24 7.14 -10.40 -16.75
N ARG A 25 6.32 -10.62 -15.71
CA ARG A 25 4.92 -11.05 -15.83
C ARG A 25 4.06 -10.00 -16.53
N LEU A 26 4.23 -8.71 -16.21
CA LEU A 26 3.54 -7.60 -16.87
C LEU A 26 3.96 -7.47 -18.34
N ALA A 27 5.26 -7.59 -18.65
CA ALA A 27 5.76 -7.54 -20.02
C ALA A 27 5.19 -8.65 -20.89
N ALA A 28 5.13 -9.85 -20.35
CA ALA A 28 4.60 -11.03 -21.01
C ALA A 28 3.07 -11.16 -20.96
N VAL A 29 2.40 -10.33 -20.12
CA VAL A 29 0.94 -10.41 -19.88
C VAL A 29 0.51 -11.82 -19.49
N THR A 30 1.23 -12.43 -18.54
CA THR A 30 1.01 -13.85 -18.18
C THR A 30 -0.20 -14.06 -17.28
N ASP A 31 -0.54 -13.08 -16.42
CA ASP A 31 -1.63 -13.19 -15.45
C ASP A 31 -2.11 -11.82 -14.96
N ASP A 32 -3.34 -11.79 -14.44
CA ASP A 32 -4.01 -10.57 -13.97
C ASP A 32 -3.53 -10.11 -12.58
N GLU A 33 -2.80 -10.94 -11.83
CA GLU A 33 -2.30 -10.58 -10.51
C GLU A 33 -0.96 -9.83 -10.56
N ALA A 34 -0.28 -9.80 -11.72
CA ALA A 34 1.04 -9.20 -11.86
C ALA A 34 1.08 -7.72 -11.41
N LEU A 35 0.05 -6.92 -11.77
CA LEU A 35 -0.05 -5.53 -11.34
C LEU A 35 -0.36 -5.42 -9.84
N HIS A 36 -1.20 -6.27 -9.30
CA HIS A 36 -1.48 -6.33 -7.87
C HIS A 36 -0.21 -6.61 -7.05
N ASP A 37 0.56 -7.60 -7.49
CA ASP A 37 1.81 -8.01 -6.83
C ASP A 37 2.87 -6.93 -6.91
N LEU A 38 3.03 -6.26 -8.07
CA LEU A 38 3.91 -5.10 -8.21
C LEU A 38 3.57 -4.03 -7.17
N ARG A 39 2.31 -3.63 -7.10
CA ARG A 39 1.85 -2.60 -6.17
C ARG A 39 1.98 -3.01 -4.70
N THR A 40 1.80 -4.29 -4.42
CA THR A 40 1.99 -4.84 -3.07
C THR A 40 3.47 -4.79 -2.69
N THR A 41 4.37 -5.15 -3.60
CA THR A 41 5.83 -5.11 -3.40
C THR A 41 6.32 -3.67 -3.22
N VAL A 42 5.88 -2.73 -4.07
CA VAL A 42 6.17 -1.29 -3.92
C VAL A 42 5.68 -0.75 -2.57
N ARG A 43 4.49 -1.14 -2.13
CA ARG A 43 3.94 -0.76 -0.83
C ARG A 43 4.78 -1.30 0.33
N ARG A 44 5.22 -2.57 0.27
CA ARG A 44 6.13 -3.18 1.26
C ARG A 44 7.45 -2.41 1.32
N LEU A 45 8.04 -2.12 0.17
CA LEU A 45 9.26 -1.32 0.09
C LEU A 45 9.10 0.06 0.76
N ARG A 46 8.06 0.80 0.41
CA ARG A 46 7.78 2.12 1.03
C ARG A 46 7.55 2.02 2.54
N SER A 47 6.98 0.94 3.01
CA SER A 47 6.77 0.72 4.45
C SER A 47 8.06 0.40 5.18
N LEU A 48 8.96 -0.34 4.54
CA LEU A 48 10.33 -0.58 5.02
C LEU A 48 11.15 0.71 5.09
N LEU A 49 11.08 1.56 4.06
CA LEU A 49 11.88 2.78 3.96
C LEU A 49 11.41 3.90 4.90
N ARG A 50 10.13 4.02 5.15
CA ARG A 50 9.56 5.13 5.92
C ARG A 50 10.19 5.35 7.30
N PRO A 51 10.44 4.34 8.15
CA PRO A 51 11.17 4.52 9.40
C PRO A 51 12.66 4.83 9.23
N LEU A 52 13.21 4.69 8.03
CA LEU A 52 14.60 4.98 7.69
C LEU A 52 14.83 6.39 7.15
N ARG A 53 13.79 7.18 6.93
CA ARG A 53 13.89 8.56 6.40
C ARG A 53 14.97 9.38 7.12
N GLY A 54 15.65 10.26 6.37
CA GLY A 54 16.78 11.03 6.85
C GLY A 54 18.08 10.21 6.97
N LEU A 55 18.09 8.94 6.54
CA LEU A 55 19.32 8.25 6.18
C LEU A 55 19.66 8.55 4.72
N PRO A 56 20.94 8.64 4.35
CA PRO A 56 21.35 8.87 2.99
C PRO A 56 20.71 7.85 2.04
N GLY A 57 20.33 8.24 0.83
CA GLY A 57 19.76 7.36 -0.22
C GLY A 57 18.31 6.89 0.00
N VAL A 58 17.77 7.00 1.21
CA VAL A 58 16.41 6.50 1.51
C VAL A 58 15.33 7.34 0.84
N GLU A 59 15.50 8.66 0.81
CA GLU A 59 14.51 9.55 0.22
C GLU A 59 14.41 9.38 -1.28
N GLN A 60 15.54 9.20 -1.98
CA GLN A 60 15.59 8.94 -3.42
C GLN A 60 14.87 7.62 -3.77
N LEU A 61 15.13 6.55 -3.01
CA LEU A 61 14.48 5.27 -3.21
C LEU A 61 12.97 5.34 -2.89
N GLU A 62 12.59 6.08 -1.84
CA GLU A 62 11.17 6.28 -1.49
C GLU A 62 10.43 7.09 -2.57
N LEU A 63 11.06 8.11 -3.15
CA LEU A 63 10.51 8.88 -4.27
C LEU A 63 10.32 8.00 -5.50
N ALA A 64 11.33 7.23 -5.91
CA ALA A 64 11.22 6.30 -7.03
C ALA A 64 10.10 5.28 -6.83
N ALA A 65 9.99 4.68 -5.64
CA ALA A 65 8.89 3.78 -5.29
C ALA A 65 7.51 4.49 -5.28
N SER A 66 7.47 5.78 -4.93
CA SER A 66 6.25 6.58 -4.99
C SER A 66 5.80 6.83 -6.43
N SER A 67 6.73 7.11 -7.35
CA SER A 67 6.42 7.34 -8.78
C SER A 67 5.80 6.11 -9.42
N VAL A 68 6.36 4.92 -9.19
CA VAL A 68 5.74 3.64 -9.64
C VAL A 68 4.35 3.45 -9.02
N GLY A 69 4.18 3.77 -7.74
CA GLY A 69 2.89 3.73 -7.06
C GLY A 69 1.85 4.64 -7.73
N GLN A 70 2.22 5.87 -8.08
CA GLN A 70 1.35 6.85 -8.76
C GLN A 70 1.00 6.39 -10.17
N LEU A 71 1.98 5.95 -10.96
CA LEU A 71 1.80 5.43 -12.31
C LEU A 71 0.76 4.29 -12.35
N THR A 72 0.83 3.39 -11.39
CA THR A 72 0.02 2.16 -11.38
C THR A 72 -1.33 2.31 -10.68
N THR A 73 -1.58 3.41 -9.96
CA THR A 73 -2.85 3.61 -9.23
C THR A 73 -4.08 3.61 -10.14
N PRO A 74 -4.13 4.39 -11.24
CA PRO A 74 -5.33 4.41 -12.10
C PRO A 74 -5.63 3.06 -12.74
N LEU A 75 -4.59 2.28 -13.04
CA LEU A 75 -4.75 0.95 -13.63
C LEU A 75 -5.37 -0.03 -12.63
N ARG A 76 -4.87 -0.04 -11.39
CA ARG A 76 -5.41 -0.92 -10.35
C ARG A 76 -6.82 -0.54 -9.95
N ASP A 77 -7.14 0.73 -9.85
CA ASP A 77 -8.49 1.19 -9.54
C ASP A 77 -9.48 0.74 -10.64
N ARG A 78 -9.04 0.73 -11.91
CA ARG A 78 -9.80 0.20 -13.04
C ARG A 78 -10.02 -1.31 -12.95
N GLU A 79 -9.01 -2.08 -12.56
CA GLU A 79 -9.12 -3.54 -12.36
C GLU A 79 -10.11 -3.88 -11.24
N VAL A 80 -9.99 -3.20 -10.09
CA VAL A 80 -10.87 -3.42 -8.94
C VAL A 80 -12.32 -3.16 -9.32
N LEU A 81 -12.58 -2.04 -10.02
CA LEU A 81 -13.91 -1.72 -10.51
C LEU A 81 -14.40 -2.75 -11.55
N ALA A 82 -13.56 -3.16 -12.50
CA ALA A 82 -13.93 -4.16 -13.50
C ALA A 82 -14.26 -5.51 -12.86
N ALA A 83 -13.49 -5.95 -11.86
CA ALA A 83 -13.78 -7.18 -11.11
C ALA A 83 -15.13 -7.09 -10.38
N TYR A 84 -15.41 -5.96 -9.72
CA TYR A 84 -16.70 -5.73 -9.09
C TYR A 84 -17.85 -5.77 -10.10
N LEU A 85 -17.73 -5.07 -11.22
CA LEU A 85 -18.75 -5.04 -12.26
C LEU A 85 -19.04 -6.43 -12.83
N HIS A 86 -17.99 -7.20 -13.08
CA HIS A 86 -18.12 -8.58 -13.57
C HIS A 86 -18.89 -9.48 -12.58
N GLN A 87 -18.53 -9.41 -11.29
CA GLN A 87 -19.18 -10.18 -10.22
C GLN A 87 -20.66 -9.84 -10.07
N HIS A 88 -21.07 -8.61 -10.43
CA HIS A 88 -22.45 -8.14 -10.28
C HIS A 88 -23.24 -8.15 -11.60
N GLY A 89 -22.74 -8.83 -12.64
CA GLY A 89 -23.45 -9.03 -13.90
C GLY A 89 -23.32 -7.89 -14.93
N TYR A 90 -22.52 -6.86 -14.65
CA TYR A 90 -22.26 -5.75 -15.58
C TYR A 90 -21.10 -6.07 -16.52
N HIS A 91 -21.20 -7.20 -17.25
CA HIS A 91 -20.08 -7.77 -18.04
C HIS A 91 -19.57 -6.85 -19.13
N GLU A 92 -20.46 -6.10 -19.81
CA GLU A 92 -20.06 -5.19 -20.87
C GLU A 92 -19.23 -4.02 -20.32
N ALA A 93 -19.68 -3.42 -19.20
CA ALA A 93 -18.95 -2.35 -18.53
C ALA A 93 -17.59 -2.81 -17.99
N ALA A 94 -17.51 -4.03 -17.48
CA ALA A 94 -16.26 -4.66 -17.07
C ALA A 94 -15.31 -4.85 -18.26
N SER A 95 -15.78 -5.46 -19.36
CA SER A 95 -14.99 -5.74 -20.55
C SER A 95 -14.42 -4.48 -21.20
N ARG A 96 -15.19 -3.38 -21.22
CA ARG A 96 -14.69 -2.07 -21.72
C ARG A 96 -13.47 -1.59 -20.94
N ARG A 97 -13.45 -1.79 -19.62
CA ARG A 97 -12.35 -1.35 -18.74
C ARG A 97 -11.09 -2.18 -18.92
N LEU A 98 -11.24 -3.45 -19.25
CA LEU A 98 -10.12 -4.37 -19.41
C LEU A 98 -9.55 -4.42 -20.85
N ARG A 99 -10.23 -3.82 -21.83
CA ARG A 99 -9.84 -3.90 -23.26
C ARG A 99 -8.39 -3.49 -23.52
N LEU A 100 -7.89 -2.43 -22.86
CA LEU A 100 -6.54 -1.91 -23.03
C LEU A 100 -5.56 -2.38 -21.95
N GLN A 101 -5.96 -3.32 -21.10
CA GLN A 101 -5.15 -3.79 -19.99
C GLN A 101 -3.82 -4.42 -20.42
N PRO A 102 -3.77 -5.30 -21.46
CA PRO A 102 -2.52 -5.89 -21.90
C PRO A 102 -1.47 -4.86 -22.34
N GLU A 103 -1.90 -3.82 -23.04
CA GLU A 103 -1.01 -2.74 -23.46
C GLU A 103 -0.56 -1.89 -22.28
N ALA A 104 -1.48 -1.55 -21.37
CA ALA A 104 -1.15 -0.83 -20.15
C ALA A 104 -0.13 -1.59 -19.28
N TYR A 105 -0.21 -2.90 -19.22
CA TYR A 105 0.76 -3.73 -18.51
C TYR A 105 2.16 -3.65 -19.12
N ARG A 106 2.26 -3.75 -20.45
CA ARG A 106 3.55 -3.58 -21.14
C ARG A 106 4.13 -2.20 -20.93
N GLN A 107 3.30 -1.15 -20.99
CA GLN A 107 3.72 0.22 -20.72
C GLN A 107 4.27 0.38 -19.29
N VAL A 108 3.63 -0.21 -18.28
CA VAL A 108 4.17 -0.22 -16.90
C VAL A 108 5.49 -0.95 -16.84
N ALA A 109 5.61 -2.13 -17.46
CA ALA A 109 6.82 -2.93 -17.44
C ALA A 109 8.03 -2.23 -18.09
N GLN A 110 7.77 -1.37 -19.09
CA GLN A 110 8.76 -0.60 -19.84
C GLN A 110 8.93 0.84 -19.34
N SER A 111 8.18 1.22 -18.29
CA SER A 111 8.17 2.60 -17.82
C SER A 111 9.52 3.05 -17.25
N PRO A 112 9.92 4.31 -17.50
CA PRO A 112 11.13 4.86 -16.90
C PRO A 112 11.07 4.90 -15.38
N GLU A 113 9.88 5.03 -14.78
CA GLU A 113 9.69 5.00 -13.33
C GLU A 113 10.06 3.65 -12.73
N LEU A 114 9.65 2.54 -13.34
CA LEU A 114 9.99 1.20 -12.87
C LEU A 114 11.47 0.91 -13.09
N ALA A 115 12.02 1.27 -14.25
CA ALA A 115 13.44 1.11 -14.55
C ALA A 115 14.30 1.90 -13.57
N HIS A 116 13.93 3.14 -13.26
CA HIS A 116 14.64 3.99 -12.29
C HIS A 116 14.57 3.40 -10.87
N LEU A 117 13.40 2.90 -10.45
CA LEU A 117 13.24 2.23 -9.15
C LEU A 117 14.17 1.03 -9.04
N LEU A 118 14.21 0.15 -10.04
CA LEU A 118 15.06 -1.05 -10.04
C LEU A 118 16.55 -0.68 -10.00
N LEU A 119 16.96 0.33 -10.77
CA LEU A 119 18.35 0.81 -10.77
C LEU A 119 18.82 1.27 -9.38
N ILE A 120 18.00 2.08 -8.68
CA ILE A 120 18.35 2.58 -7.35
C ILE A 120 18.31 1.42 -6.33
N LEU A 121 17.35 0.50 -6.49
CA LEU A 121 17.15 -0.60 -5.56
C LEU A 121 18.32 -1.59 -5.61
N ASP A 122 18.84 -1.91 -6.79
CA ASP A 122 20.06 -2.75 -6.96
C ASP A 122 21.29 -2.16 -6.25
N ALA A 123 21.45 -0.84 -6.30
CA ALA A 123 22.56 -0.17 -5.64
C ALA A 123 22.40 -0.07 -4.10
N PHE A 124 21.17 -0.08 -3.60
CA PHE A 124 20.86 0.23 -2.20
C PHE A 124 21.49 -0.72 -1.18
N PRO A 125 21.55 -2.06 -1.36
CA PRO A 125 22.24 -2.98 -0.45
C PRO A 125 23.70 -2.65 -0.22
N ARG A 126 24.43 -2.31 -1.30
CA ARG A 126 25.85 -1.91 -1.22
C ARG A 126 26.01 -0.59 -0.49
N PHE A 127 25.12 0.35 -0.79
CA PHE A 127 25.12 1.67 -0.18
C PHE A 127 24.83 1.62 1.33
N ILE A 128 23.84 0.84 1.78
CA ILE A 128 23.53 0.71 3.22
C ILE A 128 24.66 0.05 3.99
N ARG A 129 25.34 -0.95 3.40
CA ARG A 129 26.52 -1.59 3.99
C ARG A 129 27.70 -0.62 4.11
N ALA A 130 27.99 0.17 3.08
CA ALA A 130 29.00 1.21 3.13
C ALA A 130 28.71 2.26 4.22
N SER A 131 27.44 2.67 4.35
CA SER A 131 26.99 3.58 5.41
C SER A 131 27.18 3.00 6.81
N GLU A 132 27.01 1.69 6.99
CA GLU A 132 27.29 1.02 8.26
C GLU A 132 28.78 1.04 8.58
N HIS A 133 29.67 0.71 7.62
CA HIS A 133 31.11 0.79 7.79
C HIS A 133 31.57 2.20 8.18
N GLN A 134 30.97 3.21 7.61
CA GLN A 134 31.21 4.63 7.96
C GLN A 134 30.55 5.07 9.26
N LYS A 135 29.90 4.15 9.99
CA LYS A 135 29.20 4.40 11.27
C LYS A 135 28.04 5.42 11.18
N LEU A 136 27.51 5.65 9.99
CA LEU A 136 26.37 6.55 9.76
C LEU A 136 25.04 5.98 10.27
N LEU A 137 24.99 4.67 10.53
CA LEU A 137 23.80 3.96 11.02
C LEU A 137 23.80 3.76 12.54
N LYS A 138 24.64 4.48 13.28
CA LYS A 138 24.61 4.43 14.76
C LYS A 138 23.23 4.79 15.28
N GLY A 139 22.73 4.00 16.24
CA GLY A 139 21.41 4.22 16.85
C GLY A 139 20.22 3.94 15.92
N LEU A 140 20.41 3.17 14.83
CA LEU A 140 19.36 2.86 13.87
C LEU A 140 18.14 2.17 14.53
N ARG A 141 18.37 1.14 15.36
CA ARG A 141 17.30 0.39 16.05
C ARG A 141 16.39 1.29 16.90
N PRO A 142 16.89 2.07 17.87
CA PRO A 142 16.04 2.97 18.66
C PRO A 142 15.38 4.06 17.82
N ARG A 143 16.00 4.51 16.74
CA ARG A 143 15.42 5.46 15.79
C ARG A 143 14.20 4.88 15.07
N ILE A 144 14.28 3.64 14.60
CA ILE A 144 13.15 2.94 13.98
C ILE A 144 12.03 2.78 15.02
N GLN A 145 12.33 2.24 16.20
CA GLN A 145 11.35 2.03 17.28
C GLN A 145 10.61 3.32 17.65
N LYS A 146 11.33 4.43 17.81
CA LYS A 146 10.70 5.75 18.08
C LYS A 146 9.74 6.18 16.97
N ARG A 147 10.06 5.89 15.71
CA ARG A 147 9.21 6.25 14.58
C ARG A 147 7.98 5.35 14.45
N LEU A 148 8.12 4.07 14.74
CA LEU A 148 7.00 3.14 14.83
C LEU A 148 6.04 3.57 15.94
N ALA A 149 6.54 3.82 17.14
CA ALA A 149 5.74 4.32 18.27
C ALA A 149 5.00 5.62 17.94
N LYS A 150 5.67 6.57 17.25
CA LYS A 150 5.00 7.80 16.78
C LYS A 150 3.88 7.57 15.78
N GLN A 151 3.97 6.51 14.95
CA GLN A 151 2.87 6.16 14.03
C GLN A 151 1.66 5.62 14.79
N TRP A 152 1.89 4.80 15.81
CA TRP A 152 0.86 4.32 16.72
C TRP A 152 0.17 5.45 17.45
N GLN A 153 0.95 6.36 18.06
CA GLN A 153 0.42 7.52 18.76
C GLN A 153 -0.47 8.37 17.85
N LYS A 154 -0.05 8.61 16.59
CA LYS A 154 -0.87 9.36 15.63
C LYS A 154 -2.17 8.65 15.24
N LEU A 155 -2.18 7.33 15.25
CA LEU A 155 -3.41 6.57 15.01
C LEU A 155 -4.33 6.66 16.22
N ASP A 156 -3.80 6.51 17.43
CA ASP A 156 -4.55 6.66 18.68
C ASP A 156 -5.21 8.05 18.78
N GLU A 157 -4.43 9.11 18.57
CA GLU A 157 -4.93 10.50 18.56
C GLU A 157 -6.06 10.71 17.54
N ALA A 158 -5.93 10.10 16.35
CA ALA A 158 -6.94 10.22 15.30
C ALA A 158 -8.20 9.37 15.57
N LEU A 159 -8.07 8.26 16.31
CA LEU A 159 -9.23 7.44 16.71
C LEU A 159 -10.04 8.10 17.85
N LYS A 160 -9.41 8.91 18.68
CA LYS A 160 -10.05 9.66 19.76
C LYS A 160 -10.72 10.97 19.32
N ASP A 161 -10.48 11.39 18.06
CA ASP A 161 -11.10 12.58 17.49
C ASP A 161 -12.56 12.24 17.11
N PRO A 162 -13.58 12.88 17.72
CA PRO A 162 -14.98 12.62 17.42
C PRO A 162 -15.35 12.99 15.98
N ASP A 163 -14.65 13.97 15.40
CA ASP A 163 -14.83 14.43 14.02
C ASP A 163 -13.84 13.76 13.06
N HIS A 164 -13.45 12.53 13.34
CA HIS A 164 -12.43 11.81 12.57
C HIS A 164 -12.77 11.68 11.07
N ASP A 165 -11.81 12.02 10.24
CA ASP A 165 -11.87 11.76 8.80
C ASP A 165 -11.55 10.28 8.50
N ARG A 166 -12.53 9.52 7.98
CA ARG A 166 -12.36 8.10 7.61
C ARG A 166 -11.23 7.89 6.60
N HIS A 167 -11.02 8.82 5.67
CA HIS A 167 -9.91 8.72 4.72
C HIS A 167 -8.55 8.84 5.44
N ARG A 168 -8.41 9.78 6.36
CA ARG A 168 -7.21 9.94 7.20
C ARG A 168 -6.95 8.69 8.05
N LEU A 169 -7.99 8.15 8.71
CA LEU A 169 -7.88 6.92 9.51
C LEU A 169 -7.44 5.74 8.66
N ARG A 170 -8.03 5.54 7.47
CA ARG A 170 -7.61 4.50 6.51
C ARG A 170 -6.12 4.58 6.18
N LEU A 171 -5.60 5.79 5.94
CA LEU A 171 -4.18 5.98 5.65
C LEU A 171 -3.29 5.68 6.87
N LEU A 172 -3.69 6.07 8.08
CA LEU A 172 -2.96 5.80 9.31
C LEU A 172 -2.94 4.31 9.63
N ILE A 173 -4.09 3.63 9.56
CA ILE A 173 -4.20 2.18 9.76
C ILE A 173 -3.32 1.41 8.78
N LYS A 174 -3.35 1.75 7.49
CA LYS A 174 -2.46 1.16 6.49
C LYS A 174 -0.99 1.37 6.86
N ARG A 175 -0.61 2.58 7.29
CA ARG A 175 0.79 2.90 7.66
C ARG A 175 1.26 2.06 8.83
N VAL A 176 0.47 2.01 9.88
CA VAL A 176 0.78 1.24 11.09
C VAL A 176 0.87 -0.25 10.77
N ARG A 177 -0.15 -0.82 10.11
CA ARG A 177 -0.17 -2.25 9.77
C ARG A 177 1.03 -2.68 8.92
N TYR A 178 1.34 -1.94 7.85
CA TYR A 178 2.45 -2.29 6.98
C TYR A 178 3.83 -2.02 7.62
N ALA A 179 3.93 -1.06 8.53
CA ALA A 179 5.15 -0.83 9.29
C ALA A 179 5.41 -2.00 10.27
N ALA A 180 4.37 -2.51 10.93
CA ALA A 180 4.45 -3.67 11.78
C ALA A 180 4.85 -4.95 11.01
N GLU A 181 4.31 -5.13 9.80
CA GLU A 181 4.72 -6.22 8.91
C GLU A 181 6.20 -6.12 8.47
N ALA A 182 6.71 -4.89 8.26
CA ALA A 182 8.09 -4.67 7.86
C ALA A 182 9.11 -4.84 9.01
N TYR A 183 8.68 -4.61 10.25
CA TYR A 183 9.53 -4.61 11.44
C TYR A 183 8.94 -5.43 12.60
N PRO A 184 8.64 -6.73 12.40
CA PRO A 184 7.90 -7.53 13.39
C PRO A 184 8.63 -7.68 14.74
N GLU A 185 9.97 -7.63 14.73
CA GLU A 185 10.77 -7.73 15.95
C GLU A 185 10.96 -6.39 16.70
N LEU A 186 10.66 -5.28 16.04
CA LEU A 186 10.87 -3.93 16.59
C LEU A 186 9.56 -3.26 17.01
N ASP A 187 8.46 -3.66 16.41
CA ASP A 187 7.13 -3.12 16.68
C ASP A 187 6.44 -3.99 17.75
N LYS A 188 6.37 -3.48 18.96
CA LYS A 188 5.72 -4.17 20.08
C LYS A 188 4.22 -3.89 20.06
N LEU A 189 3.51 -4.63 19.22
CA LEU A 189 2.07 -4.49 19.12
C LEU A 189 1.34 -5.21 20.25
N PRO A 190 0.18 -4.68 20.72
CA PRO A 190 -0.73 -5.43 21.56
C PRO A 190 -1.17 -6.75 20.90
N ALA A 191 -1.50 -7.74 21.71
CA ALA A 191 -2.10 -8.98 21.23
C ALA A 191 -3.35 -8.64 20.39
N ASN A 192 -3.54 -9.33 19.26
CA ASN A 192 -4.65 -9.09 18.33
C ASN A 192 -4.65 -7.75 17.54
N ALA A 193 -3.73 -6.81 17.80
CA ALA A 193 -3.70 -5.53 17.09
C ALA A 193 -3.64 -5.71 15.56
N MET A 194 -2.82 -6.63 15.05
CA MET A 194 -2.73 -6.92 13.62
C MET A 194 -4.06 -7.40 13.02
N SER A 195 -4.80 -8.25 13.73
CA SER A 195 -6.12 -8.71 13.29
C SER A 195 -7.13 -7.56 13.26
N ARG A 196 -7.13 -6.70 14.29
CA ARG A 196 -7.99 -5.52 14.37
C ARG A 196 -7.69 -4.51 13.26
N LEU A 197 -6.41 -4.19 13.05
CA LEU A 197 -5.97 -3.31 11.97
C LEU A 197 -6.37 -3.85 10.59
N LYS A 198 -6.27 -5.16 10.37
CA LYS A 198 -6.67 -5.79 9.10
C LYS A 198 -8.18 -5.67 8.87
N LYS A 199 -9.00 -5.90 9.91
CA LYS A 199 -10.46 -5.74 9.84
C LYS A 199 -10.85 -4.28 9.56
N ALA A 200 -10.24 -3.32 10.27
CA ALA A 200 -10.49 -1.90 10.07
C ALA A 200 -10.07 -1.43 8.67
N GLN A 201 -8.92 -1.91 8.18
CA GLN A 201 -8.47 -1.62 6.82
C GLN A 201 -9.44 -2.17 5.76
N GLY A 202 -10.00 -3.37 5.95
CA GLY A 202 -11.00 -3.96 5.04
C GLY A 202 -12.26 -3.09 5.00
N ALA A 203 -12.88 -2.84 6.16
CA ALA A 203 -14.12 -2.05 6.24
C ALA A 203 -13.98 -0.63 5.64
N LEU A 204 -12.85 0.05 5.93
CA LEU A 204 -12.55 1.35 5.33
C LEU A 204 -12.18 1.26 3.84
N GLY A 205 -11.74 0.08 3.38
CA GLY A 205 -11.50 -0.21 1.97
C GLY A 205 -12.82 -0.24 1.21
N ASP A 206 -13.77 -1.04 1.66
CA ASP A 206 -15.09 -1.21 1.04
C ASP A 206 -15.84 0.13 0.93
N TRP A 207 -15.80 0.94 1.99
CA TRP A 207 -16.35 2.30 1.98
C TRP A 207 -15.68 3.19 0.92
N HIS A 208 -14.34 3.19 0.89
CA HIS A 208 -13.57 4.03 -0.01
C HIS A 208 -13.76 3.66 -1.48
N ASP A 209 -13.86 2.37 -1.78
CA ASP A 209 -14.07 1.88 -3.14
C ASP A 209 -15.45 2.34 -3.66
N CYS A 210 -16.51 2.23 -2.85
CA CYS A 210 -17.82 2.76 -3.20
C CYS A 210 -17.79 4.28 -3.42
N TRP A 211 -17.09 5.02 -2.56
CA TRP A 211 -16.94 6.47 -2.70
C TRP A 211 -16.25 6.86 -4.01
N GLN A 212 -15.18 6.18 -4.37
CA GLN A 212 -14.48 6.39 -5.64
C GLN A 212 -15.34 6.04 -6.85
N TRP A 213 -16.09 4.95 -6.79
CA TRP A 213 -16.95 4.53 -7.91
C TRP A 213 -18.12 5.47 -8.13
N LEU A 214 -18.72 6.02 -7.07
CA LEU A 214 -19.74 7.04 -7.17
C LEU A 214 -19.23 8.30 -7.86
N ALA A 215 -18.03 8.78 -7.48
CA ALA A 215 -17.39 9.91 -8.15
C ALA A 215 -17.09 9.62 -9.64
N GLN A 216 -16.70 8.38 -9.99
CA GLN A 216 -16.52 8.00 -11.40
C GLN A 216 -17.85 7.95 -12.17
N ALA A 217 -18.95 7.54 -11.54
CA ALA A 217 -20.25 7.47 -12.18
C ALA A 217 -20.80 8.84 -12.59
N GLU A 218 -20.38 9.92 -11.95
CA GLU A 218 -20.75 11.28 -12.38
C GLU A 218 -20.30 11.60 -13.83
N HIS A 219 -19.23 10.93 -14.28
CA HIS A 219 -18.61 11.17 -15.59
C HIS A 219 -18.71 9.97 -16.56
N GLN A 220 -19.25 8.84 -16.11
CA GLN A 220 -19.32 7.59 -16.88
C GLN A 220 -20.75 7.03 -16.91
N ALA A 221 -21.46 7.25 -18.01
CA ALA A 221 -22.87 6.87 -18.14
C ALA A 221 -23.12 5.36 -17.99
N ASP A 222 -22.15 4.51 -18.33
CA ASP A 222 -22.24 3.06 -18.21
C ASP A 222 -22.22 2.57 -16.73
N LEU A 223 -21.89 3.43 -15.79
CA LEU A 223 -21.92 3.16 -14.35
C LEU A 223 -23.24 3.60 -13.67
N GLN A 224 -24.11 4.36 -14.34
CA GLN A 224 -25.36 4.84 -13.77
C GLN A 224 -26.26 3.73 -13.20
N PRO A 225 -26.36 2.53 -13.81
CA PRO A 225 -27.15 1.43 -13.24
C PRO A 225 -26.64 0.95 -11.86
N CYS A 226 -25.38 1.22 -11.51
CA CYS A 226 -24.77 0.79 -10.26
C CYS A 226 -24.99 1.78 -9.11
N VAL A 227 -25.28 3.06 -9.41
CA VAL A 227 -25.29 4.17 -8.44
C VAL A 227 -26.18 3.90 -7.23
N ALA A 228 -27.42 3.44 -7.47
CA ALA A 228 -28.37 3.17 -6.37
C ALA A 228 -27.90 2.02 -5.46
N VAL A 229 -27.21 1.03 -6.01
CA VAL A 229 -26.62 -0.08 -5.24
C VAL A 229 -25.41 0.42 -4.45
N TRP A 230 -24.55 1.21 -5.06
CA TRP A 230 -23.37 1.75 -4.41
C TRP A 230 -23.69 2.69 -3.24
N HIS A 231 -24.69 3.54 -3.34
CA HIS A 231 -25.17 4.35 -2.20
C HIS A 231 -25.58 3.48 -1.02
N ARG A 232 -26.36 2.41 -1.27
CA ARG A 232 -26.78 1.48 -0.20
C ARG A 232 -25.60 0.72 0.39
N THR A 233 -24.66 0.30 -0.45
CA THR A 233 -23.45 -0.42 -0.02
C THR A 233 -22.54 0.50 0.79
N MET A 234 -22.36 1.75 0.36
CA MET A 234 -21.58 2.75 1.06
C MET A 234 -22.12 3.02 2.46
N ALA A 235 -23.45 3.23 2.61
CA ALA A 235 -24.06 3.43 3.92
C ALA A 235 -23.87 2.24 4.87
N LYS A 236 -23.93 1.00 4.35
CA LYS A 236 -23.60 -0.21 5.14
C LYS A 236 -22.12 -0.26 5.52
N ALA A 237 -21.23 0.08 4.58
CA ALA A 237 -19.78 0.08 4.80
C ALA A 237 -19.37 1.16 5.82
N GLU A 238 -20.02 2.32 5.83
CA GLU A 238 -19.85 3.36 6.86
C GLU A 238 -20.16 2.82 8.26
N GLY A 239 -21.35 2.28 8.46
CA GLY A 239 -21.72 1.73 9.76
C GLY A 239 -20.87 0.52 10.19
N GLN A 240 -20.34 -0.24 9.24
CA GLN A 240 -19.38 -1.31 9.54
C GLN A 240 -18.01 -0.74 9.92
N ALA A 241 -17.53 0.28 9.21
CA ALA A 241 -16.28 0.94 9.49
C ALA A 241 -16.29 1.54 10.92
N ASP A 242 -17.35 2.27 11.28
CA ASP A 242 -17.47 2.89 12.60
C ASP A 242 -17.40 1.83 13.72
N ARG A 243 -18.19 0.74 13.61
CA ARG A 243 -18.15 -0.37 14.60
C ARG A 243 -16.78 -1.02 14.74
N VAL A 244 -16.03 -1.13 13.64
CA VAL A 244 -14.69 -1.76 13.67
C VAL A 244 -13.65 -0.78 14.21
N LEU A 245 -13.80 0.52 13.95
CA LEU A 245 -12.94 1.57 14.51
C LEU A 245 -13.14 1.69 16.01
N ASP A 246 -14.38 1.68 16.52
CA ASP A 246 -14.67 1.67 17.96
C ASP A 246 -13.99 0.49 18.67
N ARG A 247 -14.09 -0.72 18.07
CA ARG A 247 -13.41 -1.91 18.62
C ARG A 247 -11.89 -1.81 18.55
N LEU A 248 -11.34 -1.21 17.49
CA LEU A 248 -9.90 -0.98 17.38
C LEU A 248 -9.42 -0.04 18.49
N SER A 249 -10.15 1.03 18.73
CA SER A 249 -9.86 1.99 19.80
C SER A 249 -9.92 1.34 21.18
N ALA A 250 -10.99 0.59 21.48
CA ALA A 250 -11.18 -0.03 22.80
C ALA A 250 -10.17 -1.16 23.13
N ASP A 251 -9.73 -1.91 22.11
CA ASP A 251 -8.90 -3.12 22.33
C ASP A 251 -7.38 -2.86 22.20
N CYS A 252 -6.97 -1.74 21.60
CA CYS A 252 -5.55 -1.50 21.28
C CYS A 252 -4.96 -0.26 21.97
N PHE A 253 -5.79 0.59 22.53
CA PHE A 253 -5.45 1.86 23.16
C PHE A 253 -6.20 2.05 24.49
#